data_834dc5c879617a835e95d1d689fb684c
#
_entry.id   834dc5c879617a835e95d1d689fb684c
#
_cell.length_a   1.000
_cell.length_b   1.000
_cell.length_c   1.000
_cell.angle_alpha   90.00
_cell.angle_beta   90.00
_cell.angle_gamma   90.00
#
_symmetry.space_group_name_H-M   'P 1'
#
loop_
_entity.id
_entity.type
_entity.pdbx_description
1 polymer ?
#
loop_
_entity_poly.entity_id
_entity_poly.type
_entity_poly.pdbx_seq_one_letter_code
_entity_poly.pdbx_strand_id
1 'polypeptide(L)'
;MELTTTQKRQRLLTMIFGAIAIFFTGYPHVWSIYQPYVMEQAGWSQTAASMCFYLALSTFVFGNIIGGRLQDKYNPKIVVWIGGGIFAVGILASAFLIVPSPLPMYVTYGVMQGFGQGLIYTVIISTVQKWFPGRTGVASGVVVTANGLCGFFLAPISRKILQAEGPGKTFLIIGAAITVSWILCGIFFTAPDKEWRRKAEQALREQNAANGNTEAQTEQKQYTSAEMMKTKNFYLLLATMLFGLISYFLVSPVSQTYQIELGIPSAVAVSAVMIGSIVNAGTRLVLPTLSDKIGRVGCIKGVLAVSVVAMAVLTFTRSYTVTAAIILMYGCYGGIMGSFPSFTSSIFGIEHTGENYGFVMLGIVIATCGAPALSGFVTGKGYGMHVVFGMGIAFAVIALICLTILGHNLKQEEQGKEQKNDGISNDERITGACEE
;
A
#
# COMPACT_ATOMS: atom_id res chain seq x y z
N MET A 1 28.53 -6.57 8.48
CA MET A 1 29.05 -5.19 8.75
C MET A 1 28.29 -4.59 9.93
N GLU A 2 28.95 -4.16 10.98
CA GLU A 2 28.29 -3.53 12.12
C GLU A 2 27.99 -2.06 11.85
N LEU A 3 26.75 -1.65 12.17
CA LEU A 3 26.35 -0.25 12.16
C LEU A 3 27.05 0.52 13.28
N THR A 4 27.52 1.72 13.00
CA THR A 4 27.98 2.64 14.05
C THR A 4 26.81 3.00 14.98
N THR A 5 27.11 3.44 16.20
CA THR A 5 26.07 3.86 17.16
C THR A 5 25.19 4.97 16.59
N THR A 6 25.77 5.91 15.84
CA THR A 6 25.03 6.98 15.15
C THR A 6 24.08 6.41 14.09
N GLN A 7 24.54 5.47 13.26
CA GLN A 7 23.71 4.84 12.23
C GLN A 7 22.57 3.99 12.83
N LYS A 8 22.85 3.25 13.92
CA LYS A 8 21.80 2.50 14.66
C LYS A 8 20.70 3.45 15.14
N ARG A 9 21.08 4.60 15.72
CA ARG A 9 20.16 5.63 16.16
C ARG A 9 19.36 6.25 15.00
N GLN A 10 20.02 6.63 13.91
CA GLN A 10 19.38 7.20 12.73
C GLN A 10 18.36 6.24 12.11
N ARG A 11 18.72 4.96 11.95
CA ARG A 11 17.85 3.89 11.47
C ARG A 11 16.59 3.76 12.33
N LEU A 12 16.75 3.71 13.66
CA LEU A 12 15.64 3.59 14.59
C LEU A 12 14.73 4.82 14.55
N LEU A 13 15.29 6.03 14.57
CA LEU A 13 14.53 7.28 14.51
C LEU A 13 13.77 7.40 13.18
N THR A 14 14.41 7.09 12.06
CA THR A 14 13.75 7.08 10.75
C THR A 14 12.57 6.12 10.72
N MET A 15 12.70 4.93 11.29
CA MET A 15 11.63 3.95 11.35
C MET A 15 10.48 4.41 12.26
N ILE A 16 10.76 4.93 13.45
CA ILE A 16 9.74 5.37 14.41
C ILE A 16 8.98 6.58 13.86
N PHE A 17 9.69 7.67 13.51
CA PHE A 17 9.03 8.88 13.05
C PHE A 17 8.44 8.73 11.65
N GLY A 18 9.03 7.88 10.81
CA GLY A 18 8.43 7.44 9.55
C GLY A 18 7.11 6.70 9.76
N ALA A 19 7.05 5.76 10.71
CA ALA A 19 5.83 5.04 11.05
C ALA A 19 4.73 5.97 11.61
N ILE A 20 5.10 6.95 12.44
CA ILE A 20 4.16 7.97 12.95
C ILE A 20 3.60 8.82 11.79
N ALA A 21 4.43 9.25 10.85
CA ALA A 21 3.97 9.99 9.69
C ALA A 21 3.07 9.12 8.78
N ILE A 22 3.46 7.88 8.52
CA ILE A 22 2.68 6.92 7.75
C ILE A 22 1.34 6.57 8.44
N PHE A 23 1.26 6.57 9.76
CA PHE A 23 0.01 6.39 10.49
C PHE A 23 -1.05 7.39 9.99
N PHE A 24 -0.72 8.67 9.90
CA PHE A 24 -1.66 9.69 9.45
C PHE A 24 -1.99 9.59 7.95
N THR A 25 -1.18 8.90 7.15
CA THR A 25 -1.55 8.65 5.75
C THR A 25 -2.73 7.67 5.60
N GLY A 26 -3.17 7.03 6.67
CA GLY A 26 -4.42 6.27 6.71
C GLY A 26 -5.67 7.14 6.91
N TYR A 27 -5.53 8.44 7.09
CA TYR A 27 -6.62 9.36 7.40
C TYR A 27 -7.79 9.37 6.39
N PRO A 28 -7.61 9.23 5.06
CA PRO A 28 -8.74 9.13 4.14
C PRO A 28 -9.70 7.99 4.45
N HIS A 29 -9.24 6.89 5.03
CA HIS A 29 -10.10 5.78 5.41
C HIS A 29 -11.08 6.11 6.56
N VAL A 30 -10.86 7.22 7.25
CA VAL A 30 -11.77 7.75 8.29
C VAL A 30 -12.84 8.69 7.69
N TRP A 31 -12.75 9.03 6.39
CA TRP A 31 -13.68 9.94 5.72
C TRP A 31 -15.15 9.55 5.90
N SER A 32 -15.48 8.26 5.90
CA SER A 32 -16.83 7.77 6.11
C SER A 32 -17.49 8.27 7.42
N ILE A 33 -16.68 8.64 8.41
CA ILE A 33 -17.14 9.20 9.70
C ILE A 33 -17.39 10.70 9.58
N TYR A 34 -16.58 11.43 8.78
CA TYR A 34 -16.74 12.86 8.53
C TYR A 34 -17.87 13.17 7.57
N GLN A 35 -18.07 12.32 6.60
CA GLN A 35 -18.96 12.52 5.46
C GLN A 35 -20.39 12.95 5.87
N PRO A 36 -21.09 12.30 6.81
CA PRO A 36 -22.44 12.72 7.21
C PRO A 36 -22.46 14.15 7.78
N TYR A 37 -21.49 14.51 8.61
CA TYR A 37 -21.42 15.84 9.22
C TYR A 37 -21.08 16.94 8.22
N VAL A 38 -20.22 16.64 7.24
CA VAL A 38 -19.90 17.57 6.13
C VAL A 38 -21.12 17.76 5.23
N MET A 39 -21.84 16.67 4.92
CA MET A 39 -23.09 16.73 4.14
C MET A 39 -24.15 17.57 4.83
N GLU A 40 -24.35 17.37 6.12
CA GLU A 40 -25.32 18.13 6.92
C GLU A 40 -24.95 19.62 6.97
N GLN A 41 -23.70 19.95 7.24
CA GLN A 41 -23.24 21.33 7.33
C GLN A 41 -23.27 22.08 6.00
N ALA A 42 -22.88 21.43 4.91
CA ALA A 42 -22.71 22.08 3.58
C ALA A 42 -23.90 21.85 2.63
N GLY A 43 -24.85 20.99 2.98
CA GLY A 43 -26.00 20.64 2.13
C GLY A 43 -25.62 19.78 0.92
N TRP A 44 -24.54 18.99 1.01
CA TRP A 44 -24.04 18.22 -0.12
C TRP A 44 -24.80 16.91 -0.34
N SER A 45 -24.87 16.48 -1.61
CA SER A 45 -25.30 15.13 -1.95
C SER A 45 -24.24 14.10 -1.54
N GLN A 46 -24.68 12.85 -1.36
CA GLN A 46 -23.79 11.70 -1.10
C GLN A 46 -22.66 11.59 -2.14
N THR A 47 -22.99 11.79 -3.42
CA THR A 47 -22.01 11.72 -4.52
C THR A 47 -20.95 12.83 -4.40
N ALA A 48 -21.38 14.07 -4.11
CA ALA A 48 -20.45 15.19 -3.94
C ALA A 48 -19.49 14.94 -2.76
N ALA A 49 -19.98 14.47 -1.64
CA ALA A 49 -19.18 14.19 -0.47
C ALA A 49 -18.20 13.00 -0.71
N SER A 50 -18.68 11.93 -1.38
CA SER A 50 -17.82 10.78 -1.70
C SER A 50 -16.68 11.13 -2.68
N MET A 51 -16.88 12.14 -3.55
CA MET A 51 -15.84 12.58 -4.49
C MET A 51 -14.56 13.05 -3.77
N CYS A 52 -14.67 13.64 -2.57
CA CYS A 52 -13.50 14.02 -1.76
C CYS A 52 -12.59 12.81 -1.48
N PHE A 53 -13.18 11.68 -1.12
CA PHE A 53 -12.44 10.44 -0.86
C PHE A 53 -11.79 9.87 -2.14
N TYR A 54 -12.53 9.83 -3.24
CA TYR A 54 -12.00 9.30 -4.50
C TYR A 54 -10.87 10.16 -5.05
N LEU A 55 -10.99 11.49 -4.97
CA LEU A 55 -9.93 12.41 -5.35
C LEU A 55 -8.70 12.23 -4.46
N ALA A 56 -8.86 12.08 -3.14
CA ALA A 56 -7.76 11.86 -2.22
C ALA A 56 -6.98 10.58 -2.55
N LEU A 57 -7.67 9.47 -2.83
CA LEU A 57 -7.02 8.21 -3.20
C LEU A 57 -6.35 8.28 -4.58
N SER A 58 -6.96 8.95 -5.55
CA SER A 58 -6.38 9.09 -6.89
C SER A 58 -5.12 9.96 -6.85
N THR A 59 -5.19 11.11 -6.21
CA THR A 59 -4.05 12.03 -6.10
C THR A 59 -2.93 11.49 -5.21
N PHE A 60 -3.26 10.64 -4.23
CA PHE A 60 -2.29 9.87 -3.45
C PHE A 60 -1.36 9.03 -4.34
N VAL A 61 -1.91 8.34 -5.34
CA VAL A 61 -1.08 7.53 -6.25
C VAL A 61 -0.16 8.41 -7.10
N PHE A 62 -0.66 9.53 -7.62
CA PHE A 62 0.19 10.48 -8.35
C PHE A 62 1.27 11.08 -7.45
N GLY A 63 0.93 11.40 -6.19
CA GLY A 63 1.91 11.81 -5.18
C GLY A 63 3.00 10.76 -4.95
N ASN A 64 2.65 9.47 -4.91
CA ASN A 64 3.62 8.37 -4.78
C ASN A 64 4.60 8.33 -5.95
N ILE A 65 4.12 8.43 -7.19
CA ILE A 65 4.96 8.41 -8.39
C ILE A 65 5.93 9.60 -8.37
N ILE A 66 5.41 10.80 -8.12
CA ILE A 66 6.22 12.03 -8.12
C ILE A 66 7.18 12.04 -6.92
N GLY A 67 6.74 11.59 -5.74
CA GLY A 67 7.59 11.45 -4.56
C GLY A 67 8.75 10.50 -4.78
N GLY A 68 8.48 9.36 -5.43
CA GLY A 68 9.51 8.41 -5.84
C GLY A 68 10.57 9.05 -6.74
N ARG A 69 10.17 9.78 -7.79
CA ARG A 69 11.08 10.52 -8.68
C ARG A 69 11.88 11.60 -7.97
N LEU A 70 11.20 12.36 -7.12
CA LEU A 70 11.84 13.46 -6.40
C LEU A 70 12.89 12.96 -5.41
N GLN A 71 12.66 11.82 -4.71
CA GLN A 71 13.65 11.27 -3.79
C GLN A 71 14.90 10.72 -4.48
N ASP A 72 14.78 10.26 -5.73
CA ASP A 72 15.93 9.76 -6.49
C ASP A 72 16.78 10.92 -6.99
N LYS A 73 16.18 12.09 -7.27
CA LYS A 73 16.85 13.30 -7.73
C LYS A 73 17.33 14.19 -6.58
N TYR A 74 16.56 14.26 -5.50
CA TYR A 74 16.82 15.12 -4.35
C TYR A 74 16.96 14.29 -3.07
N ASN A 75 17.34 14.94 -1.97
CA ASN A 75 17.37 14.29 -0.67
C ASN A 75 15.93 13.88 -0.24
N PRO A 76 15.69 12.61 0.13
CA PRO A 76 14.38 12.14 0.61
C PRO A 76 13.76 13.03 1.70
N LYS A 77 14.59 13.60 2.58
CA LYS A 77 14.17 14.52 3.64
C LYS A 77 13.45 15.77 3.09
N ILE A 78 13.91 16.31 1.98
CA ILE A 78 13.28 17.48 1.32
C ILE A 78 11.88 17.11 0.84
N VAL A 79 11.72 15.92 0.25
CA VAL A 79 10.43 15.44 -0.24
C VAL A 79 9.44 15.24 0.91
N VAL A 80 9.91 14.72 2.07
CA VAL A 80 9.09 14.60 3.29
C VAL A 80 8.65 15.98 3.78
N TRP A 81 9.52 16.99 3.76
CA TRP A 81 9.15 18.36 4.15
C TRP A 81 8.09 18.96 3.24
N ILE A 82 8.25 18.86 1.93
CA ILE A 82 7.30 19.40 0.95
C ILE A 82 5.97 18.63 1.01
N GLY A 83 6.02 17.32 0.95
CA GLY A 83 4.82 16.48 0.94
C GLY A 83 4.01 16.59 2.22
N GLY A 84 4.68 16.55 3.37
CA GLY A 84 4.03 16.72 4.66
C GLY A 84 3.43 18.12 4.85
N GLY A 85 4.08 19.17 4.33
CA GLY A 85 3.56 20.53 4.33
C GLY A 85 2.29 20.64 3.49
N ILE A 86 2.28 20.11 2.26
CA ILE A 86 1.09 20.09 1.39
C ILE A 86 -0.06 19.31 2.06
N PHE A 87 0.24 18.15 2.67
CA PHE A 87 -0.72 17.33 3.39
C PHE A 87 -1.34 18.10 4.57
N ALA A 88 -0.52 18.68 5.43
CA ALA A 88 -0.96 19.43 6.60
C ALA A 88 -1.81 20.64 6.22
N VAL A 89 -1.36 21.46 5.25
CA VAL A 89 -2.11 22.61 4.76
C VAL A 89 -3.44 22.18 4.15
N GLY A 90 -3.47 21.09 3.38
CA GLY A 90 -4.70 20.55 2.80
C GLY A 90 -5.76 20.24 3.86
N ILE A 91 -5.37 19.56 4.95
CA ILE A 91 -6.30 19.23 6.04
C ILE A 91 -6.69 20.47 6.84
N LEU A 92 -5.74 21.33 7.21
CA LEU A 92 -6.04 22.55 7.97
C LEU A 92 -6.94 23.53 7.20
N ALA A 93 -6.71 23.70 5.90
CA ALA A 93 -7.55 24.53 5.05
C ALA A 93 -8.97 23.98 4.89
N SER A 94 -9.11 22.64 4.86
CA SER A 94 -10.42 21.96 4.81
C SER A 94 -11.34 22.34 5.98
N ALA A 95 -10.77 22.71 7.13
CA ALA A 95 -11.53 23.16 8.30
C ALA A 95 -12.40 24.39 8.05
N PHE A 96 -11.97 25.27 7.14
CA PHE A 96 -12.62 26.55 6.83
C PHE A 96 -13.42 26.52 5.54
N LEU A 97 -13.36 25.43 4.77
CA LEU A 97 -13.86 25.34 3.41
C LEU A 97 -15.04 24.37 3.26
N ILE A 98 -15.74 24.10 4.36
CA ILE A 98 -16.99 23.33 4.37
C ILE A 98 -18.12 24.31 4.02
N VAL A 99 -18.27 24.57 2.73
CA VAL A 99 -19.22 25.55 2.16
C VAL A 99 -20.15 24.85 1.16
N PRO A 100 -21.27 25.47 0.72
CA PRO A 100 -22.22 24.82 -0.20
C PRO A 100 -21.60 24.30 -1.50
N SER A 101 -20.57 24.99 -2.03
CA SER A 101 -19.79 24.48 -3.19
C SER A 101 -18.76 23.43 -2.72
N PRO A 102 -18.74 22.21 -3.26
CA PRO A 102 -17.75 21.21 -2.87
C PRO A 102 -16.34 21.45 -3.44
N LEU A 103 -16.18 22.33 -4.43
CA LEU A 103 -14.92 22.57 -5.13
C LEU A 103 -13.74 22.93 -4.21
N PRO A 104 -13.86 23.81 -3.19
CA PRO A 104 -12.76 24.09 -2.28
C PRO A 104 -12.29 22.85 -1.52
N MET A 105 -13.20 22.01 -1.06
CA MET A 105 -12.87 20.74 -0.37
C MET A 105 -12.25 19.72 -1.34
N TYR A 106 -12.66 19.69 -2.60
CA TYR A 106 -12.01 18.85 -3.61
C TYR A 106 -10.55 19.20 -3.77
N VAL A 107 -10.23 20.53 -3.77
CA VAL A 107 -8.84 20.97 -3.86
C VAL A 107 -8.07 20.67 -2.58
N THR A 108 -8.61 21.05 -1.42
CA THR A 108 -7.86 20.94 -0.15
C THR A 108 -7.80 19.52 0.38
N TYR A 109 -8.94 18.89 0.60
CA TYR A 109 -9.01 17.51 1.09
C TYR A 109 -8.71 16.49 -0.02
N GLY A 110 -9.28 16.66 -1.20
CA GLY A 110 -9.08 15.72 -2.30
C GLY A 110 -7.68 15.78 -2.89
N VAL A 111 -7.28 16.95 -3.42
CA VAL A 111 -6.02 17.05 -4.17
C VAL A 111 -4.83 17.28 -3.26
N MET A 112 -4.83 18.33 -2.44
CA MET A 112 -3.65 18.68 -1.63
C MET A 112 -3.34 17.61 -0.59
N GLN A 113 -4.35 17.18 0.17
CA GLN A 113 -4.20 16.13 1.18
C GLN A 113 -3.73 14.82 0.54
N GLY A 114 -4.41 14.34 -0.51
CA GLY A 114 -4.07 13.08 -1.16
C GLY A 114 -2.68 13.11 -1.79
N PHE A 115 -2.36 14.15 -2.54
CA PHE A 115 -1.07 14.31 -3.20
C PHE A 115 0.09 14.43 -2.20
N GLY A 116 -0.05 15.28 -1.17
CA GLY A 116 0.96 15.44 -0.13
C GLY A 116 1.22 14.15 0.65
N GLN A 117 0.14 13.44 1.00
CA GLN A 117 0.19 12.11 1.61
C GLN A 117 0.94 11.11 0.73
N GLY A 118 0.69 11.10 -0.57
CA GLY A 118 1.38 10.22 -1.52
C GLY A 118 2.88 10.49 -1.58
N LEU A 119 3.27 11.76 -1.63
CA LEU A 119 4.68 12.17 -1.62
C LEU A 119 5.43 11.55 -0.43
N ILE A 120 4.89 11.65 0.78
CA ILE A 120 5.58 11.15 1.98
C ILE A 120 5.53 9.63 2.11
N TYR A 121 4.43 8.99 1.70
CA TYR A 121 4.21 7.55 1.88
C TYR A 121 5.29 6.71 1.20
N THR A 122 5.46 6.89 -0.09
CA THR A 122 6.44 6.16 -0.90
C THR A 122 7.88 6.44 -0.45
N VAL A 123 8.20 7.71 -0.18
CA VAL A 123 9.56 8.11 0.24
C VAL A 123 9.93 7.51 1.58
N ILE A 124 9.02 7.47 2.52
CA ILE A 124 9.28 6.87 3.84
C ILE A 124 9.47 5.36 3.70
N ILE A 125 8.59 4.66 2.99
CA ILE A 125 8.70 3.20 2.82
C ILE A 125 10.02 2.82 2.15
N SER A 126 10.35 3.44 1.02
CA SER A 126 11.57 3.13 0.27
C SER A 126 12.84 3.46 1.07
N THR A 127 12.84 4.57 1.83
CA THR A 127 13.98 4.93 2.68
C THR A 127 14.15 3.95 3.84
N VAL A 128 13.05 3.52 4.46
CA VAL A 128 13.11 2.50 5.51
C VAL A 128 13.62 1.18 4.95
N GLN A 129 13.16 0.75 3.77
CA GLN A 129 13.69 -0.46 3.12
C GLN A 129 15.20 -0.37 2.88
N LYS A 130 15.71 0.79 2.45
CA LYS A 130 17.15 1.03 2.22
C LYS A 130 18.00 0.92 3.50
N TRP A 131 17.41 1.09 4.69
CA TRP A 131 18.05 0.86 5.99
C TRP A 131 18.10 -0.62 6.42
N PHE A 132 17.31 -1.49 5.77
CA PHE A 132 17.18 -2.92 6.15
C PHE A 132 17.41 -3.85 4.94
N PRO A 133 18.60 -3.87 4.32
CA PRO A 133 18.89 -4.79 3.23
C PRO A 133 18.69 -6.24 3.70
N GLY A 134 18.09 -7.07 2.86
CA GLY A 134 17.75 -8.46 3.17
C GLY A 134 16.50 -8.68 4.06
N ARG A 135 15.91 -7.61 4.62
CA ARG A 135 14.69 -7.66 5.45
C ARG A 135 13.67 -6.58 5.06
N THR A 136 13.58 -6.32 3.75
CA THR A 136 12.72 -5.25 3.21
C THR A 136 11.22 -5.46 3.50
N GLY A 137 10.78 -6.73 3.57
CA GLY A 137 9.40 -7.09 3.93
C GLY A 137 9.06 -6.70 5.37
N VAL A 138 9.93 -7.05 6.33
CA VAL A 138 9.75 -6.64 7.74
C VAL A 138 9.75 -5.13 7.87
N ALA A 139 10.71 -4.46 7.22
CA ALA A 139 10.87 -3.02 7.30
C ALA A 139 9.65 -2.26 6.76
N SER A 140 9.19 -2.61 5.56
CA SER A 140 7.97 -2.02 4.98
C SER A 140 6.71 -2.45 5.75
N GLY A 141 6.62 -3.70 6.18
CA GLY A 141 5.49 -4.22 6.94
C GLY A 141 5.23 -3.43 8.23
N VAL A 142 6.27 -3.16 9.03
CA VAL A 142 6.15 -2.37 10.27
C VAL A 142 5.60 -0.97 9.98
N VAL A 143 6.17 -0.29 8.99
CA VAL A 143 5.79 1.09 8.66
C VAL A 143 4.39 1.16 8.05
N VAL A 144 4.06 0.26 7.12
CA VAL A 144 2.75 0.22 6.46
C VAL A 144 1.64 -0.24 7.40
N THR A 145 1.95 -1.05 8.44
CA THR A 145 1.00 -1.40 9.49
C THR A 145 0.49 -0.17 10.23
N ALA A 146 1.34 0.82 10.47
CA ALA A 146 0.93 2.07 11.09
C ALA A 146 -0.21 2.77 10.32
N ASN A 147 -0.15 2.79 8.98
CA ASN A 147 -1.26 3.28 8.15
C ASN A 147 -2.56 2.50 8.39
N GLY A 148 -2.48 1.16 8.47
CA GLY A 148 -3.64 0.31 8.75
C GLY A 148 -4.29 0.56 10.10
N LEU A 149 -3.50 0.92 11.12
CA LEU A 149 -3.99 1.22 12.47
C LEU A 149 -4.65 2.60 12.59
N CYS A 150 -4.47 3.47 11.61
CA CYS A 150 -5.01 4.83 11.64
C CYS A 150 -6.53 4.85 11.90
N GLY A 151 -7.30 4.07 11.15
CA GLY A 151 -8.75 3.98 11.30
C GLY A 151 -9.16 3.51 12.69
N PHE A 152 -8.45 2.53 13.25
CA PHE A 152 -8.76 2.01 14.58
C PHE A 152 -8.65 3.08 15.68
N PHE A 153 -7.60 3.90 15.65
CA PHE A 153 -7.39 4.94 16.65
C PHE A 153 -8.13 6.23 16.33
N LEU A 154 -8.06 6.71 15.08
CA LEU A 154 -8.64 8.01 14.74
C LEU A 154 -10.15 7.99 14.59
N ALA A 155 -10.77 6.86 14.23
CA ALA A 155 -12.21 6.80 14.08
C ALA A 155 -12.98 7.16 15.36
N PRO A 156 -12.74 6.53 16.52
CA PRO A 156 -13.43 6.89 17.75
C PRO A 156 -13.06 8.30 18.25
N ILE A 157 -11.82 8.73 18.07
CA ILE A 157 -11.37 10.08 18.45
C ILE A 157 -12.10 11.12 17.60
N SER A 158 -12.05 10.96 16.27
CA SER A 158 -12.73 11.88 15.35
C SER A 158 -14.22 11.94 15.59
N ARG A 159 -14.89 10.78 15.80
CA ARG A 159 -16.32 10.74 16.08
C ARG A 159 -16.68 11.55 17.34
N LYS A 160 -15.92 11.41 18.43
CA LYS A 160 -16.14 12.18 19.65
C LYS A 160 -16.04 13.68 19.39
N ILE A 161 -15.02 14.12 18.67
CA ILE A 161 -14.79 15.55 18.38
C ILE A 161 -15.87 16.06 17.41
N LEU A 162 -16.22 15.28 16.38
CA LEU A 162 -17.29 15.61 15.42
C LEU A 162 -18.63 15.87 16.13
N GLN A 163 -18.98 15.02 17.09
CA GLN A 163 -20.22 15.16 17.87
C GLN A 163 -20.24 16.37 18.78
N ALA A 164 -19.08 16.75 19.35
CA ALA A 164 -18.96 17.85 20.28
C ALA A 164 -18.75 19.21 19.58
N GLU A 165 -17.95 19.25 18.52
CA GLU A 165 -17.39 20.49 17.99
C GLU A 165 -17.62 20.65 16.48
N GLY A 166 -18.20 19.65 15.82
CA GLY A 166 -18.43 19.65 14.38
C GLY A 166 -17.20 19.39 13.52
N PRO A 167 -17.37 19.30 12.18
CA PRO A 167 -16.31 18.86 11.28
C PRO A 167 -15.16 19.87 11.12
N GLY A 168 -15.44 21.18 11.15
CA GLY A 168 -14.39 22.21 11.02
C GLY A 168 -13.33 22.13 12.13
N LYS A 169 -13.76 22.12 13.40
CA LYS A 169 -12.83 21.98 14.53
C LYS A 169 -12.13 20.62 14.54
N THR A 170 -12.81 19.55 14.11
CA THR A 170 -12.19 18.23 13.99
C THR A 170 -11.05 18.24 13.00
N PHE A 171 -11.22 18.87 11.82
CA PHE A 171 -10.13 19.05 10.85
C PHE A 171 -8.96 19.85 11.42
N LEU A 172 -9.21 20.90 12.23
CA LEU A 172 -8.15 21.66 12.87
C LEU A 172 -7.35 20.83 13.87
N ILE A 173 -8.01 20.09 14.74
CA ILE A 173 -7.36 19.27 15.78
C ILE A 173 -6.53 18.14 15.13
N ILE A 174 -7.13 17.40 14.21
CA ILE A 174 -6.42 16.32 13.51
C ILE A 174 -5.34 16.89 12.60
N GLY A 175 -5.59 18.00 11.90
CA GLY A 175 -4.61 18.69 11.09
C GLY A 175 -3.41 19.19 11.90
N ALA A 176 -3.61 19.66 13.12
CA ALA A 176 -2.52 20.02 14.03
C ALA A 176 -1.69 18.79 14.42
N ALA A 177 -2.33 17.66 14.75
CA ALA A 177 -1.63 16.40 15.03
C ALA A 177 -0.81 15.91 13.84
N ILE A 178 -1.37 15.99 12.61
CA ILE A 178 -0.66 15.68 11.36
C ILE A 178 0.55 16.60 11.18
N THR A 179 0.38 17.91 11.44
CA THR A 179 1.46 18.89 11.33
C THR A 179 2.61 18.59 12.29
N VAL A 180 2.31 18.29 13.55
CA VAL A 180 3.32 17.90 14.53
C VAL A 180 4.05 16.62 14.10
N SER A 181 3.30 15.60 13.66
CA SER A 181 3.86 14.34 13.16
C SER A 181 4.81 14.57 11.98
N TRP A 182 4.40 15.38 11.01
CA TRP A 182 5.21 15.73 9.84
C TRP A 182 6.49 16.48 10.21
N ILE A 183 6.41 17.47 11.10
CA ILE A 183 7.59 18.24 11.58
C ILE A 183 8.59 17.30 12.26
N LEU A 184 8.12 16.45 13.17
CA LEU A 184 8.97 15.47 13.86
C LEU A 184 9.61 14.49 12.88
N CYS A 185 8.82 13.98 11.93
CA CYS A 185 9.36 13.13 10.86
C CYS A 185 10.43 13.88 10.05
N GLY A 186 10.15 15.10 9.59
CA GLY A 186 11.09 15.91 8.83
C GLY A 186 12.40 16.20 9.58
N ILE A 187 12.38 16.34 10.90
CA ILE A 187 13.58 16.55 11.72
C ILE A 187 14.43 15.27 11.79
N PHE A 188 13.82 14.16 12.16
CA PHE A 188 14.52 12.91 12.50
C PHE A 188 14.70 11.94 11.34
N PHE A 189 14.05 12.18 10.20
CA PHE A 189 14.12 11.32 9.03
C PHE A 189 15.45 11.49 8.28
N THR A 190 16.14 10.40 8.07
CA THR A 190 17.43 10.37 7.35
C THR A 190 17.52 9.16 6.44
N ALA A 191 18.07 9.34 5.24
CA ALA A 191 18.41 8.23 4.35
C ALA A 191 19.79 7.66 4.69
N PRO A 192 20.03 6.35 4.48
CA PRO A 192 21.36 5.78 4.62
C PRO A 192 22.28 6.32 3.52
N ASP A 193 23.56 6.48 3.86
CA ASP A 193 24.57 6.85 2.89
C ASP A 193 24.68 5.79 1.77
N LYS A 194 24.92 6.24 0.53
CA LYS A 194 25.03 5.35 -0.65
C LYS A 194 26.17 4.36 -0.52
N GLU A 195 27.30 4.80 0.01
CA GLU A 195 28.46 3.95 0.19
C GLU A 195 28.22 2.88 1.26
N TRP A 196 27.62 3.28 2.42
CA TRP A 196 27.23 2.33 3.45
C TRP A 196 26.26 1.28 2.91
N ARG A 197 25.24 1.70 2.15
CA ARG A 197 24.24 0.79 1.56
C ARG A 197 24.91 -0.24 0.65
N ARG A 198 25.79 0.22 -0.26
CA ARG A 198 26.52 -0.67 -1.16
C ARG A 198 27.35 -1.71 -0.41
N LYS A 199 28.07 -1.28 0.64
CA LYS A 199 28.84 -2.18 1.51
C LYS A 199 27.94 -3.18 2.27
N ALA A 200 26.79 -2.74 2.75
CA ALA A 200 25.84 -3.59 3.47
C ALA A 200 25.19 -4.64 2.56
N GLU A 201 24.84 -4.28 1.33
CA GLU A 201 24.32 -5.19 0.31
C GLU A 201 25.41 -6.22 -0.10
N GLN A 202 26.65 -5.78 -0.29
CA GLN A 202 27.76 -6.66 -0.61
C GLN A 202 28.04 -7.66 0.54
N ALA A 203 28.10 -7.21 1.79
CA ALA A 203 28.29 -8.08 2.94
C ALA A 203 27.15 -9.10 3.09
N LEU A 204 25.92 -8.72 2.77
CA LEU A 204 24.78 -9.64 2.76
C LEU A 204 24.93 -10.72 1.68
N ARG A 205 25.39 -10.34 0.48
CA ARG A 205 25.68 -11.29 -0.62
C ARG A 205 26.75 -12.30 -0.23
N GLU A 206 27.86 -11.81 0.35
CA GLU A 206 28.97 -12.68 0.82
C GLU A 206 28.47 -13.67 1.91
N GLN A 207 27.63 -13.21 2.84
CA GLN A 207 27.04 -14.05 3.88
C GLN A 207 26.10 -15.12 3.29
N ASN A 208 25.26 -14.74 2.32
CA ASN A 208 24.36 -15.67 1.65
C ASN A 208 25.12 -16.70 0.80
N ALA A 209 26.19 -16.28 0.11
CA ALA A 209 27.06 -17.18 -0.63
C ALA A 209 27.77 -18.20 0.30
N ALA A 210 28.27 -17.74 1.46
CA ALA A 210 28.87 -18.61 2.48
C ALA A 210 27.88 -19.62 3.05
N ASN A 211 26.57 -19.29 3.07
CA ASN A 211 25.50 -20.19 3.53
C ASN A 211 24.98 -21.13 2.43
N GLY A 212 25.61 -21.19 1.26
CA GLY A 212 25.23 -22.06 0.14
C GLY A 212 24.02 -21.60 -0.66
N ASN A 213 23.54 -20.38 -0.45
CA ASN A 213 22.47 -19.77 -1.24
C ASN A 213 23.07 -19.16 -2.52
N THR A 214 23.10 -19.96 -3.58
CA THR A 214 23.66 -19.59 -4.90
C THR A 214 22.92 -18.42 -5.56
N GLU A 215 21.63 -18.22 -5.23
CA GLU A 215 20.80 -17.11 -5.71
C GLU A 215 21.36 -15.70 -5.34
N ALA A 216 22.28 -15.64 -4.39
CA ALA A 216 22.85 -14.39 -3.87
C ALA A 216 24.03 -13.83 -4.67
N GLN A 217 24.55 -14.57 -5.66
CA GLN A 217 25.80 -14.19 -6.36
C GLN A 217 25.59 -13.17 -7.49
N THR A 218 24.38 -13.08 -8.05
CA THR A 218 24.11 -12.18 -9.17
C THR A 218 23.72 -10.77 -8.70
N GLU A 219 24.34 -9.75 -9.25
CA GLU A 219 23.98 -8.37 -8.99
C GLU A 219 22.54 -8.11 -9.47
N GLN A 220 21.62 -7.83 -8.52
CA GLN A 220 20.23 -7.54 -8.86
C GLN A 220 20.19 -6.29 -9.74
N LYS A 221 19.69 -6.43 -10.97
CA LYS A 221 19.52 -5.29 -11.87
C LYS A 221 18.60 -4.24 -11.23
N GLN A 222 19.08 -3.01 -11.19
CA GLN A 222 18.31 -1.86 -10.73
C GLN A 222 17.57 -1.26 -11.93
N TYR A 223 16.26 -1.38 -11.94
CA TYR A 223 15.42 -0.87 -13.03
C TYR A 223 14.98 0.55 -12.73
N THR A 224 15.23 1.46 -13.68
CA THR A 224 14.49 2.73 -13.72
C THR A 224 13.02 2.47 -14.07
N SER A 225 12.13 3.41 -13.75
CA SER A 225 10.70 3.25 -14.07
C SER A 225 10.45 3.11 -15.57
N ALA A 226 11.25 3.78 -16.41
CA ALA A 226 11.15 3.66 -17.87
C ALA A 226 11.56 2.26 -18.37
N GLU A 227 12.55 1.63 -17.76
CA GLU A 227 12.94 0.25 -18.06
C GLU A 227 11.92 -0.75 -17.52
N MET A 228 11.44 -0.54 -16.28
CA MET A 228 10.41 -1.36 -15.66
C MET A 228 9.14 -1.44 -16.51
N MET A 229 8.65 -0.30 -17.00
CA MET A 229 7.43 -0.22 -17.84
C MET A 229 7.57 -0.93 -19.20
N LYS A 230 8.78 -1.26 -19.65
CA LYS A 230 9.00 -2.06 -20.85
C LYS A 230 8.92 -3.57 -20.60
N THR A 231 8.88 -3.99 -19.32
CA THR A 231 8.88 -5.41 -18.96
C THR A 231 7.45 -5.98 -18.87
N LYS A 232 7.29 -7.24 -19.25
CA LYS A 232 6.02 -7.97 -19.05
C LYS A 232 5.69 -8.13 -17.56
N ASN A 233 6.72 -8.27 -16.72
CA ASN A 233 6.59 -8.46 -15.29
C ASN A 233 5.92 -7.26 -14.60
N PHE A 234 6.16 -6.03 -15.08
CA PHE A 234 5.47 -4.83 -14.58
C PHE A 234 3.95 -4.90 -14.81
N TYR A 235 3.52 -5.23 -16.03
CA TYR A 235 2.08 -5.30 -16.33
C TYR A 235 1.39 -6.44 -15.59
N LEU A 236 2.07 -7.57 -15.39
CA LEU A 236 1.55 -8.67 -14.58
C LEU A 236 1.42 -8.30 -13.11
N LEU A 237 2.41 -7.58 -12.57
CA LEU A 237 2.37 -7.10 -11.19
C LEU A 237 1.26 -6.05 -10.99
N LEU A 238 1.13 -5.08 -11.91
CA LEU A 238 0.08 -4.08 -11.92
C LEU A 238 -1.31 -4.73 -12.04
N ALA A 239 -1.48 -5.68 -12.95
CA ALA A 239 -2.73 -6.43 -13.12
C ALA A 239 -3.07 -7.24 -11.86
N THR A 240 -2.07 -7.87 -11.24
CA THR A 240 -2.27 -8.59 -9.96
C THR A 240 -2.78 -7.64 -8.87
N MET A 241 -2.22 -6.44 -8.76
CA MET A 241 -2.67 -5.43 -7.81
C MET A 241 -4.08 -4.93 -8.12
N LEU A 242 -4.35 -4.57 -9.37
CA LEU A 242 -5.65 -4.12 -9.85
C LEU A 242 -6.74 -5.15 -9.54
N PHE A 243 -6.60 -6.36 -10.06
CA PHE A 243 -7.64 -7.38 -9.97
C PHE A 243 -7.75 -7.99 -8.56
N GLY A 244 -6.66 -8.01 -7.80
CA GLY A 244 -6.69 -8.42 -6.39
C GLY A 244 -7.41 -7.41 -5.49
N LEU A 245 -7.25 -6.11 -5.75
CA LEU A 245 -7.84 -5.06 -4.93
C LEU A 245 -9.26 -4.69 -5.34
N ILE A 246 -9.65 -4.84 -6.61
CA ILE A 246 -11.00 -4.52 -7.07
C ILE A 246 -12.05 -5.36 -6.31
N SER A 247 -11.73 -6.64 -6.01
CA SER A 247 -12.58 -7.52 -5.20
C SER A 247 -12.86 -6.92 -3.81
N TYR A 248 -11.86 -6.35 -3.15
CA TYR A 248 -12.04 -5.65 -1.88
C TYR A 248 -12.88 -4.38 -2.02
N PHE A 249 -12.65 -3.57 -3.06
CA PHE A 249 -13.38 -2.32 -3.28
C PHE A 249 -14.85 -2.53 -3.67
N LEU A 250 -15.22 -3.69 -4.19
CA LEU A 250 -16.61 -4.09 -4.39
C LEU A 250 -17.34 -4.39 -3.06
N VAL A 251 -16.62 -4.84 -2.03
CA VAL A 251 -17.19 -5.25 -0.74
C VAL A 251 -17.17 -4.10 0.28
N SER A 252 -16.04 -3.40 0.39
CA SER A 252 -15.77 -2.47 1.49
C SER A 252 -16.84 -1.38 1.67
N PRO A 253 -17.31 -0.67 0.61
CA PRO A 253 -18.30 0.39 0.76
C PRO A 253 -19.68 -0.09 1.22
N VAL A 254 -20.04 -1.32 0.85
CA VAL A 254 -21.37 -1.89 1.11
C VAL A 254 -21.37 -2.90 2.26
N SER A 255 -20.22 -3.10 2.91
CA SER A 255 -20.05 -4.15 3.92
C SER A 255 -21.04 -4.10 5.07
N GLN A 256 -21.41 -2.92 5.57
CA GLN A 256 -22.42 -2.75 6.61
C GLN A 256 -23.85 -2.90 6.06
N THR A 257 -24.17 -2.17 5.00
CA THR A 257 -25.51 -2.14 4.39
C THR A 257 -25.93 -3.54 3.96
N TYR A 258 -25.05 -4.26 3.29
CA TYR A 258 -25.33 -5.63 2.83
C TYR A 258 -25.61 -6.60 3.98
N GLN A 259 -24.89 -6.51 5.09
CA GLN A 259 -25.17 -7.33 6.28
C GLN A 259 -26.54 -7.01 6.88
N ILE A 260 -26.91 -5.72 6.97
CA ILE A 260 -28.18 -5.28 7.50
C ILE A 260 -29.33 -5.75 6.58
N GLU A 261 -29.18 -5.67 5.26
CA GLU A 261 -30.13 -6.18 4.28
C GLU A 261 -30.37 -7.69 4.41
N LEU A 262 -29.38 -8.45 4.87
CA LEU A 262 -29.50 -9.88 5.19
C LEU A 262 -30.09 -10.17 6.57
N GLY A 263 -30.54 -9.13 7.31
CA GLY A 263 -31.10 -9.27 8.64
C GLY A 263 -30.06 -9.45 9.76
N ILE A 264 -28.76 -9.26 9.47
CA ILE A 264 -27.70 -9.30 10.47
C ILE A 264 -27.79 -8.01 11.33
N PRO A 265 -27.80 -8.12 12.68
CA PRO A 265 -27.87 -6.96 13.56
C PRO A 265 -26.80 -5.92 13.26
N SER A 266 -27.15 -4.64 13.25
CA SER A 266 -26.24 -3.52 12.95
C SER A 266 -24.98 -3.54 13.86
N ALA A 267 -25.11 -3.95 15.12
CA ALA A 267 -23.98 -4.09 16.03
C ALA A 267 -22.95 -5.11 15.53
N VAL A 268 -23.40 -6.24 14.96
CA VAL A 268 -22.53 -7.27 14.37
C VAL A 268 -21.87 -6.75 13.10
N ALA A 269 -22.62 -6.07 12.24
CA ALA A 269 -22.09 -5.48 11.01
C ALA A 269 -21.00 -4.42 11.28
N VAL A 270 -21.21 -3.58 12.30
CA VAL A 270 -20.19 -2.61 12.75
C VAL A 270 -18.95 -3.32 13.32
N SER A 271 -19.17 -4.34 14.15
CA SER A 271 -18.07 -5.14 14.73
C SER A 271 -17.25 -5.84 13.66
N ALA A 272 -17.86 -6.30 12.57
CA ALA A 272 -17.17 -6.90 11.43
C ALA A 272 -16.17 -5.93 10.79
N VAL A 273 -16.56 -4.66 10.59
CA VAL A 273 -15.66 -3.64 10.03
C VAL A 273 -14.52 -3.29 11.00
N MET A 274 -14.81 -3.21 12.31
CA MET A 274 -13.79 -2.96 13.33
C MET A 274 -12.76 -4.11 13.40
N ILE A 275 -13.22 -5.34 13.49
CA ILE A 275 -12.35 -6.54 13.51
C ILE A 275 -11.61 -6.63 12.18
N GLY A 276 -12.28 -6.40 11.06
CA GLY A 276 -11.67 -6.35 9.73
C GLY A 276 -10.52 -5.34 9.65
N SER A 277 -10.65 -4.18 10.27
CA SER A 277 -9.58 -3.16 10.31
C SER A 277 -8.37 -3.63 11.12
N ILE A 278 -8.58 -4.34 12.22
CA ILE A 278 -7.50 -4.95 13.02
C ILE A 278 -6.81 -6.05 12.20
N VAL A 279 -7.58 -6.92 11.54
CA VAL A 279 -7.04 -7.99 10.69
C VAL A 279 -6.27 -7.40 9.50
N ASN A 280 -6.76 -6.33 8.90
CA ASN A 280 -6.05 -5.57 7.85
C ASN A 280 -4.68 -5.08 8.36
N ALA A 281 -4.63 -4.43 9.51
CA ALA A 281 -3.38 -3.95 10.09
C ALA A 281 -2.43 -5.11 10.43
N GLY A 282 -2.95 -6.19 11.00
CA GLY A 282 -2.18 -7.39 11.34
C GLY A 282 -1.58 -8.06 10.11
N THR A 283 -2.35 -8.22 9.04
CA THR A 283 -1.86 -8.84 7.79
C THR A 283 -0.82 -7.99 7.07
N ARG A 284 -0.87 -6.67 7.19
CA ARG A 284 0.19 -5.75 6.68
C ARG A 284 1.55 -5.99 7.33
N LEU A 285 1.57 -6.46 8.57
CA LEU A 285 2.82 -6.80 9.28
C LEU A 285 3.24 -8.24 9.05
N VAL A 286 2.30 -9.16 9.22
CA VAL A 286 2.58 -10.61 9.24
C VAL A 286 2.95 -11.11 7.85
N LEU A 287 2.18 -10.76 6.82
CA LEU A 287 2.36 -11.34 5.48
C LEU A 287 3.66 -10.90 4.79
N PRO A 288 4.10 -9.62 4.81
CA PRO A 288 5.41 -9.27 4.28
C PRO A 288 6.55 -9.98 5.01
N THR A 289 6.46 -10.10 6.34
CA THR A 289 7.46 -10.80 7.15
C THR A 289 7.51 -12.29 6.82
N LEU A 290 6.35 -12.91 6.64
CA LEU A 290 6.23 -14.31 6.24
C LEU A 290 6.75 -14.51 4.81
N SER A 291 6.46 -13.57 3.91
CA SER A 291 6.87 -13.62 2.51
C SER A 291 8.39 -13.56 2.31
N ASP A 292 9.11 -12.93 3.23
CA ASP A 292 10.57 -12.94 3.22
C ASP A 292 11.16 -14.34 3.53
N LYS A 293 10.35 -15.24 4.16
CA LYS A 293 10.76 -16.60 4.53
C LYS A 293 10.30 -17.69 3.55
N ILE A 294 9.05 -17.62 3.10
CA ILE A 294 8.40 -18.67 2.28
C ILE A 294 8.27 -18.30 0.80
N GLY A 295 8.78 -17.13 0.43
CA GLY A 295 8.67 -16.60 -0.92
C GLY A 295 7.43 -15.70 -1.14
N ARG A 296 7.66 -14.59 -1.83
CA ARG A 296 6.64 -13.54 -2.02
C ARG A 296 5.47 -13.98 -2.89
N VAL A 297 5.76 -14.66 -3.99
CA VAL A 297 4.74 -15.17 -4.92
C VAL A 297 3.80 -16.16 -4.23
N GLY A 298 4.36 -17.10 -3.45
CA GLY A 298 3.58 -18.09 -2.70
C GLY A 298 2.66 -17.44 -1.65
N CYS A 299 3.18 -16.48 -0.90
CA CYS A 299 2.43 -15.76 0.11
C CYS A 299 1.25 -14.98 -0.51
N ILE A 300 1.47 -14.22 -1.57
CA ILE A 300 0.42 -13.44 -2.23
C ILE A 300 -0.61 -14.36 -2.91
N LYS A 301 -0.19 -15.51 -3.48
CA LYS A 301 -1.14 -16.54 -3.97
C LYS A 301 -2.08 -17.03 -2.89
N GLY A 302 -1.57 -17.28 -1.68
CA GLY A 302 -2.39 -17.65 -0.53
C GLY A 302 -3.44 -16.58 -0.20
N VAL A 303 -3.04 -15.31 -0.19
CA VAL A 303 -3.97 -14.17 0.04
C VAL A 303 -5.06 -14.12 -1.03
N LEU A 304 -4.70 -14.25 -2.31
CA LEU A 304 -5.66 -14.23 -3.40
C LEU A 304 -6.60 -15.44 -3.39
N ALA A 305 -6.11 -16.63 -2.99
CA ALA A 305 -6.94 -17.81 -2.81
C ALA A 305 -7.99 -17.60 -1.70
N VAL A 306 -7.59 -16.99 -0.57
CA VAL A 306 -8.52 -16.60 0.49
C VAL A 306 -9.54 -15.58 -0.03
N SER A 307 -9.12 -14.62 -0.86
CA SER A 307 -10.03 -13.66 -1.48
C SER A 307 -11.09 -14.34 -2.37
N VAL A 308 -10.69 -15.35 -3.19
CA VAL A 308 -11.63 -16.14 -4.01
C VAL A 308 -12.67 -16.84 -3.12
N VAL A 309 -12.22 -17.50 -2.04
CA VAL A 309 -13.13 -18.19 -1.10
C VAL A 309 -14.08 -17.20 -0.42
N ALA A 310 -13.57 -16.07 0.07
CA ALA A 310 -14.38 -15.05 0.72
C ALA A 310 -15.43 -14.47 -0.25
N MET A 311 -15.06 -14.18 -1.49
CA MET A 311 -16.00 -13.70 -2.51
C MET A 311 -17.05 -14.75 -2.88
N ALA A 312 -16.67 -16.03 -2.92
CA ALA A 312 -17.62 -17.13 -3.13
C ALA A 312 -18.64 -17.23 -1.96
N VAL A 313 -18.19 -17.10 -0.72
CA VAL A 313 -19.08 -17.05 0.45
C VAL A 313 -20.05 -15.86 0.32
N LEU A 314 -19.58 -14.66 -0.02
CA LEU A 314 -20.43 -13.48 -0.21
C LEU A 314 -21.46 -13.64 -1.34
N THR A 315 -21.11 -14.40 -2.38
CA THR A 315 -21.98 -14.64 -3.54
C THR A 315 -23.07 -15.66 -3.23
N PHE A 316 -22.72 -16.78 -2.58
CA PHE A 316 -23.58 -17.95 -2.49
C PHE A 316 -24.26 -18.13 -1.12
N THR A 317 -23.84 -17.41 -0.07
CA THR A 317 -24.43 -17.55 1.26
C THR A 317 -25.20 -16.30 1.69
N ARG A 318 -26.16 -16.51 2.63
CA ARG A 318 -27.01 -15.45 3.18
C ARG A 318 -27.08 -15.52 4.71
N SER A 319 -26.01 -16.00 5.34
CA SER A 319 -25.94 -16.24 6.78
C SER A 319 -24.85 -15.42 7.44
N TYR A 320 -24.63 -15.57 8.74
CA TYR A 320 -23.55 -14.95 9.49
C TYR A 320 -22.14 -15.23 8.95
N THR A 321 -21.97 -16.26 8.09
CA THR A 321 -20.70 -16.52 7.38
C THR A 321 -20.25 -15.35 6.49
N VAL A 322 -21.19 -14.53 5.99
CA VAL A 322 -20.93 -13.28 5.27
C VAL A 322 -20.07 -12.32 6.10
N THR A 323 -20.34 -12.22 7.40
CA THR A 323 -19.55 -11.39 8.33
C THR A 323 -18.09 -11.82 8.37
N ALA A 324 -17.83 -13.13 8.48
CA ALA A 324 -16.47 -13.69 8.46
C ALA A 324 -15.78 -13.44 7.11
N ALA A 325 -16.49 -13.61 6.00
CA ALA A 325 -15.98 -13.33 4.67
C ALA A 325 -15.57 -11.85 4.49
N ILE A 326 -16.38 -10.91 5.00
CA ILE A 326 -16.04 -9.49 5.00
C ILE A 326 -14.74 -9.24 5.79
N ILE A 327 -14.60 -9.80 6.98
CA ILE A 327 -13.38 -9.68 7.80
C ILE A 327 -12.17 -10.21 7.03
N LEU A 328 -12.29 -11.36 6.37
CA LEU A 328 -11.22 -11.94 5.55
C LEU A 328 -10.85 -11.03 4.38
N MET A 329 -11.81 -10.39 3.72
CA MET A 329 -11.55 -9.45 2.62
C MET A 329 -10.73 -8.24 3.09
N TYR A 330 -10.98 -7.71 4.30
CA TYR A 330 -10.13 -6.68 4.90
C TYR A 330 -8.69 -7.17 5.13
N GLY A 331 -8.54 -8.41 5.56
CA GLY A 331 -7.24 -9.07 5.71
C GLY A 331 -6.51 -9.23 4.36
N CYS A 332 -7.21 -9.64 3.32
CA CYS A 332 -6.64 -9.76 1.96
C CYS A 332 -6.13 -8.42 1.44
N TYR A 333 -6.92 -7.34 1.62
CA TYR A 333 -6.48 -5.98 1.29
C TYR A 333 -5.20 -5.59 2.03
N GLY A 334 -5.16 -5.80 3.35
CA GLY A 334 -3.98 -5.52 4.17
C GLY A 334 -2.75 -6.31 3.69
N GLY A 335 -2.93 -7.58 3.38
CA GLY A 335 -1.87 -8.46 2.90
C GLY A 335 -1.27 -8.02 1.58
N ILE A 336 -2.10 -7.65 0.61
CA ILE A 336 -1.65 -7.11 -0.68
C ILE A 336 -0.91 -5.79 -0.45
N MET A 337 -1.53 -4.83 0.23
CA MET A 337 -0.93 -3.50 0.46
C MET A 337 0.38 -3.55 1.24
N GLY A 338 0.51 -4.49 2.18
CA GLY A 338 1.73 -4.68 2.97
C GLY A 338 2.86 -5.33 2.17
N SER A 339 2.55 -6.30 1.29
CA SER A 339 3.56 -7.12 0.61
C SER A 339 4.06 -6.50 -0.70
N PHE A 340 3.27 -5.70 -1.40
CA PHE A 340 3.61 -5.17 -2.72
C PHE A 340 4.84 -4.24 -2.75
N PRO A 341 5.09 -3.37 -1.74
CA PRO A 341 6.32 -2.55 -1.74
C PRO A 341 7.59 -3.41 -1.77
N SER A 342 7.65 -4.45 -0.94
CA SER A 342 8.79 -5.36 -0.90
C SER A 342 8.83 -6.30 -2.12
N PHE A 343 7.69 -6.67 -2.65
CA PHE A 343 7.60 -7.47 -3.88
C PHE A 343 8.09 -6.69 -5.09
N THR A 344 7.72 -5.41 -5.22
CA THR A 344 8.22 -4.53 -6.28
C THR A 344 9.73 -4.36 -6.20
N SER A 345 10.27 -4.11 -5.00
CA SER A 345 11.72 -3.97 -4.80
C SER A 345 12.49 -5.26 -5.07
N SER A 346 11.88 -6.44 -4.84
CA SER A 346 12.55 -7.71 -5.15
C SER A 346 12.63 -8.03 -6.64
N ILE A 347 11.71 -7.51 -7.46
CA ILE A 347 11.71 -7.74 -8.90
C ILE A 347 12.57 -6.69 -9.62
N PHE A 348 12.41 -5.42 -9.25
CA PHE A 348 12.96 -4.29 -10.00
C PHE A 348 14.15 -3.59 -9.31
N GLY A 349 14.59 -4.10 -8.18
CA GLY A 349 15.66 -3.51 -7.40
C GLY A 349 15.19 -2.46 -6.40
N ILE A 350 16.08 -2.14 -5.45
CA ILE A 350 15.74 -1.27 -4.31
C ILE A 350 16.01 0.22 -4.59
N GLU A 351 16.80 0.52 -5.62
CA GLU A 351 17.30 1.88 -5.87
C GLU A 351 16.17 2.85 -6.21
N HIS A 352 15.31 2.44 -7.15
CA HIS A 352 14.17 3.22 -7.66
C HIS A 352 12.82 2.72 -7.12
N THR A 353 12.81 1.97 -6.00
CA THR A 353 11.59 1.35 -5.45
C THR A 353 10.46 2.35 -5.24
N GLY A 354 10.76 3.56 -4.81
CA GLY A 354 9.74 4.57 -4.55
C GLY A 354 8.93 4.92 -5.79
N GLU A 355 9.59 5.23 -6.90
CA GLU A 355 8.94 5.54 -8.16
C GLU A 355 8.28 4.30 -8.77
N ASN A 356 9.02 3.18 -8.79
CA ASN A 356 8.55 1.92 -9.37
C ASN A 356 7.28 1.41 -8.68
N TYR A 357 7.25 1.43 -7.35
CA TYR A 357 6.06 1.07 -6.60
C TYR A 357 4.91 2.05 -6.84
N GLY A 358 5.19 3.35 -6.97
CA GLY A 358 4.19 4.36 -7.32
C GLY A 358 3.47 4.02 -8.65
N PHE A 359 4.20 3.59 -9.67
CA PHE A 359 3.59 3.14 -10.94
C PHE A 359 2.76 1.85 -10.78
N VAL A 360 3.20 0.89 -9.97
CA VAL A 360 2.42 -0.31 -9.67
C VAL A 360 1.11 0.06 -8.96
N MET A 361 1.11 1.08 -8.10
CA MET A 361 -0.09 1.58 -7.41
C MET A 361 -1.14 2.20 -8.36
N LEU A 362 -0.85 2.44 -9.64
CA LEU A 362 -1.89 2.82 -10.62
C LEU A 362 -3.00 1.77 -10.70
N GLY A 363 -2.71 0.50 -10.39
CA GLY A 363 -3.72 -0.53 -10.21
C GLY A 363 -4.78 -0.18 -9.17
N ILE A 364 -4.43 0.56 -8.10
CA ILE A 364 -5.39 1.03 -7.08
C ILE A 364 -6.34 2.08 -7.68
N VAL A 365 -5.82 3.03 -8.47
CA VAL A 365 -6.65 4.09 -9.09
C VAL A 365 -7.71 3.45 -9.97
N ILE A 366 -7.30 2.50 -10.82
CA ILE A 366 -8.22 1.79 -11.70
C ILE A 366 -9.23 0.97 -10.89
N ALA A 367 -8.79 0.30 -9.83
CA ALA A 367 -9.66 -0.50 -8.96
C ALA A 367 -10.67 0.36 -8.19
N THR A 368 -10.24 1.49 -7.61
CA THR A 368 -11.10 2.39 -6.83
C THR A 368 -12.13 3.12 -7.69
N CYS A 369 -11.81 3.45 -8.93
CA CYS A 369 -12.75 4.05 -9.88
C CYS A 369 -13.65 2.98 -10.53
N GLY A 370 -13.08 1.82 -10.85
CA GLY A 370 -13.78 0.73 -11.55
C GLY A 370 -14.81 0.01 -10.69
N ALA A 371 -14.51 -0.23 -9.41
CA ALA A 371 -15.42 -0.99 -8.54
C ALA A 371 -16.78 -0.29 -8.32
N PRO A 372 -16.84 1.01 -7.96
CA PRO A 372 -18.12 1.73 -7.86
C PRO A 372 -18.87 1.82 -9.18
N ALA A 373 -18.16 2.07 -10.29
CA ALA A 373 -18.78 2.15 -11.61
C ALA A 373 -19.42 0.82 -12.01
N LEU A 374 -18.73 -0.29 -11.79
CA LEU A 374 -19.21 -1.64 -12.05
C LEU A 374 -20.40 -1.99 -11.15
N SER A 375 -20.28 -1.74 -9.85
CA SER A 375 -21.37 -1.99 -8.89
C SER A 375 -22.61 -1.18 -9.26
N GLY A 376 -22.46 0.12 -9.54
CA GLY A 376 -23.57 0.99 -9.96
C GLY A 376 -24.22 0.56 -11.28
N PHE A 377 -23.42 0.11 -12.27
CA PHE A 377 -23.96 -0.41 -13.52
C PHE A 377 -24.77 -1.68 -13.33
N VAL A 378 -24.30 -2.63 -12.52
CA VAL A 378 -24.97 -3.90 -12.25
C VAL A 378 -26.26 -3.68 -11.46
N THR A 379 -26.19 -2.93 -10.37
CA THR A 379 -27.34 -2.65 -9.52
C THR A 379 -28.37 -1.74 -10.22
N GLY A 380 -27.93 -0.80 -11.05
CA GLY A 380 -28.79 0.05 -11.88
C GLY A 380 -29.60 -0.71 -12.92
N LYS A 381 -29.15 -1.91 -13.31
CA LYS A 381 -29.91 -2.86 -14.15
C LYS A 381 -30.85 -3.77 -13.34
N GLY A 382 -30.98 -3.57 -12.03
CA GLY A 382 -31.82 -4.36 -11.16
C GLY A 382 -31.23 -5.68 -10.66
N TYR A 383 -29.95 -5.94 -10.92
CA TYR A 383 -29.27 -7.12 -10.38
C TYR A 383 -28.86 -6.87 -8.91
N GLY A 384 -28.96 -7.92 -8.09
CA GLY A 384 -28.57 -7.86 -6.68
C GLY A 384 -27.03 -7.86 -6.47
N MET A 385 -26.59 -7.49 -5.28
CA MET A 385 -25.19 -7.44 -4.88
C MET A 385 -24.44 -8.77 -5.06
N HIS A 386 -25.15 -9.91 -5.01
CA HIS A 386 -24.53 -11.22 -5.24
C HIS A 386 -23.92 -11.35 -6.65
N VAL A 387 -24.47 -10.69 -7.66
CA VAL A 387 -23.88 -10.65 -9.01
C VAL A 387 -22.58 -9.86 -9.00
N VAL A 388 -22.57 -8.73 -8.29
CA VAL A 388 -21.36 -7.90 -8.12
C VAL A 388 -20.25 -8.70 -7.45
N PHE A 389 -20.57 -9.46 -6.40
CA PHE A 389 -19.58 -10.33 -5.72
C PHE A 389 -19.14 -11.52 -6.59
N GLY A 390 -20.05 -12.07 -7.39
CA GLY A 390 -19.72 -13.09 -8.40
C GLY A 390 -18.66 -12.59 -9.41
N MET A 391 -18.77 -11.34 -9.86
CA MET A 391 -17.73 -10.71 -10.68
C MET A 391 -16.43 -10.53 -9.90
N GLY A 392 -16.49 -10.27 -8.60
CA GLY A 392 -15.32 -10.22 -7.72
C GLY A 392 -14.55 -11.55 -7.65
N ILE A 393 -15.24 -12.71 -7.74
CA ILE A 393 -14.59 -14.02 -7.87
C ILE A 393 -13.75 -14.05 -9.15
N ALA A 394 -14.33 -13.65 -10.29
CA ALA A 394 -13.64 -13.64 -11.57
C ALA A 394 -12.38 -12.75 -11.51
N PHE A 395 -12.46 -11.57 -10.92
CA PHE A 395 -11.30 -10.68 -10.75
C PHE A 395 -10.22 -11.30 -9.85
N ALA A 396 -10.58 -11.90 -8.71
CA ALA A 396 -9.61 -12.55 -7.84
C ALA A 396 -8.91 -13.74 -8.53
N VAL A 397 -9.63 -14.50 -9.37
CA VAL A 397 -9.06 -15.57 -10.20
C VAL A 397 -8.12 -14.99 -11.27
N ILE A 398 -8.49 -13.91 -11.95
CA ILE A 398 -7.60 -13.23 -12.90
C ILE A 398 -6.32 -12.77 -12.20
N ALA A 399 -6.40 -12.21 -11.00
CA ALA A 399 -5.23 -11.84 -10.22
C ALA A 399 -4.32 -13.03 -9.91
N LEU A 400 -4.91 -14.19 -9.55
CA LEU A 400 -4.18 -15.45 -9.33
C LEU A 400 -3.46 -15.93 -10.59
N ILE A 401 -4.11 -15.84 -11.74
CA ILE A 401 -3.53 -16.22 -13.04
C ILE A 401 -2.36 -15.29 -13.36
N CYS A 402 -2.54 -13.96 -13.26
CA CYS A 402 -1.49 -12.98 -13.50
C CYS A 402 -0.27 -13.22 -12.59
N LEU A 403 -0.51 -13.45 -11.30
CA LEU A 403 0.57 -13.74 -10.35
C LEU A 403 1.25 -15.07 -10.62
N THR A 404 0.53 -16.08 -11.12
CA THR A 404 1.11 -17.38 -11.46
C THR A 404 2.02 -17.26 -12.67
N ILE A 405 1.60 -16.53 -13.69
CA ILE A 405 2.41 -16.23 -14.88
C ILE A 405 3.66 -15.42 -14.46
N LEU A 406 3.48 -14.40 -13.62
CA LEU A 406 4.59 -13.61 -13.09
C LEU A 406 5.61 -14.49 -12.36
N GLY A 407 5.13 -15.38 -11.48
CA GLY A 407 6.00 -16.28 -10.74
C GLY A 407 6.75 -17.28 -11.65
N HIS A 408 6.13 -17.71 -12.75
CA HIS A 408 6.79 -18.55 -13.75
C HIS A 408 7.88 -17.79 -14.51
N ASN A 409 7.58 -16.56 -14.96
CA ASN A 409 8.57 -15.71 -15.62
C ASN A 409 9.79 -15.43 -14.74
N LEU A 410 9.57 -15.10 -13.46
CA LEU A 410 10.65 -14.84 -12.53
C LEU A 410 11.56 -16.06 -12.35
N LYS A 411 10.99 -17.27 -12.24
CA LYS A 411 11.78 -18.51 -12.15
C LYS A 411 12.59 -18.80 -13.43
N GLN A 412 12.02 -18.53 -14.60
CA GLN A 412 12.74 -18.68 -15.86
C GLN A 412 13.90 -17.70 -15.99
N GLU A 413 13.71 -16.44 -15.56
CA GLU A 413 14.77 -15.43 -15.55
C GLU A 413 15.91 -15.83 -14.59
N GLU A 414 15.62 -16.43 -13.44
CA GLU A 414 16.60 -16.96 -12.48
C GLU A 414 17.41 -18.10 -13.10
N GLN A 415 16.74 -19.12 -13.64
CA GLN A 415 17.40 -20.27 -14.30
C GLN A 415 18.26 -19.88 -15.50
N GLY A 416 17.79 -18.92 -16.31
CA GLY A 416 18.58 -18.42 -17.44
C GLY A 416 19.84 -17.67 -17.03
N LYS A 417 19.85 -17.03 -15.84
CA LYS A 417 21.04 -16.38 -15.26
C LYS A 417 22.02 -17.40 -14.71
N GLU A 418 21.55 -18.45 -14.05
CA GLU A 418 22.39 -19.54 -13.53
C GLU A 418 23.14 -20.26 -14.65
N GLN A 419 22.43 -20.65 -15.72
CA GLN A 419 23.05 -21.30 -16.89
C GLN A 419 24.11 -20.43 -17.57
N LYS A 420 23.89 -19.10 -17.61
CA LYS A 420 24.86 -18.18 -18.21
C LYS A 420 26.12 -18.03 -17.36
N ASN A 421 25.97 -18.06 -16.02
CA ASN A 421 27.09 -18.01 -15.10
C ASN A 421 27.93 -19.31 -15.12
N ASP A 422 27.26 -20.47 -15.17
CA ASP A 422 27.92 -21.77 -15.29
C ASP A 422 28.68 -21.91 -16.61
N GLY A 423 28.14 -21.36 -17.72
CA GLY A 423 28.81 -21.29 -19.00
C GLY A 423 30.09 -20.45 -18.98
N ILE A 424 30.05 -19.28 -18.33
CA ILE A 424 31.23 -18.40 -18.17
C ILE A 424 32.30 -19.05 -17.30
N SER A 425 31.91 -19.69 -16.19
CA SER A 425 32.83 -20.41 -15.29
C SER A 425 33.52 -21.61 -15.97
N ASN A 426 32.83 -22.30 -16.90
CA ASN A 426 33.43 -23.38 -17.67
C ASN A 426 34.37 -22.87 -18.77
N ASP A 427 34.08 -21.78 -19.47
CA ASP A 427 34.95 -21.16 -20.46
C ASP A 427 36.26 -20.62 -19.81
N GLU A 428 36.19 -20.02 -18.63
CA GLU A 428 37.37 -19.56 -17.88
C GLU A 428 38.23 -20.74 -17.41
N ARG A 429 37.66 -21.88 -17.06
CA ARG A 429 38.41 -23.10 -16.72
C ARG A 429 39.08 -23.73 -17.94
N ILE A 430 38.48 -23.65 -19.11
CA ILE A 430 39.05 -24.22 -20.36
C ILE A 430 40.15 -23.32 -20.87
N THR A 431 39.99 -21.98 -20.79
CA THR A 431 41.04 -21.03 -21.22
C THR A 431 42.24 -21.02 -20.25
N GLY A 432 42.03 -21.16 -18.94
CA GLY A 432 43.11 -21.28 -17.96
C GLY A 432 43.94 -22.59 -18.05
N ALA A 433 43.33 -23.66 -18.57
CA ALA A 433 44.01 -24.95 -18.79
C ALA A 433 44.80 -25.02 -20.11
N CYS A 434 44.69 -24.01 -20.97
CA CYS A 434 45.47 -23.91 -22.20
C CYS A 434 46.72 -23.00 -22.08
N GLU A 435 46.89 -22.33 -20.93
CA GLU A 435 48.05 -21.46 -20.65
C GLU A 435 49.10 -22.13 -19.73
N GLU A 436 48.88 -23.36 -19.25
CA GLU A 436 49.91 -24.23 -18.63
C GLU A 436 50.44 -25.29 -19.66
#